data_7ded2c4232f3753346ebd1a1b6514fcf
#
_entry.id   7ded2c4232f3753346ebd1a1b6514fcf
#
_cell.length_a   1.000
_cell.length_b   1.000
_cell.length_c   1.000
_cell.angle_alpha   90.00
_cell.angle_beta   90.00
_cell.angle_gamma   90.00
#
_symmetry.space_group_name_H-M   'P 1'
#
loop_
_entity.id
_entity.type
_entity.pdbx_description
1 polymer ?
#
loop_
_entity_poly.entity_id
_entity_poly.type
_entity_poly.pdbx_seq_one_letter_code
_entity_poly.pdbx_strand_id
1 'polypeptide(L)'
;MDNNIKLFEKSHADKIVALGLNDKLMEIDASFEENRICNFSKKGQAFTYFLNGEPVFACGIVQLWDGVAEAWVLAGKNIFDIKFLAAKTIKQLQDQTCKKYKIKRLQTSVKADFDRGIRFATWCGFEIEGLKKKYGPDGTDYYQMGCIYKWVGLVMLLQR
;
A
#
# COMPACT_ATOMS: atom_id res chain seq x y z
N MET A 1 3.36 9.98 -16.72
CA MET A 1 3.23 9.97 -15.24
C MET A 1 2.72 11.32 -14.79
N ASP A 2 1.81 11.33 -13.86
CA ASP A 2 1.37 12.57 -13.21
C ASP A 2 2.60 13.22 -12.56
N ASN A 3 2.82 14.53 -12.80
CA ASN A 3 3.97 15.28 -12.25
C ASN A 3 3.99 15.30 -10.71
N ASN A 4 2.90 14.90 -10.08
CA ASN A 4 2.75 14.80 -8.63
C ASN A 4 3.23 13.46 -8.05
N ILE A 5 3.58 12.48 -8.90
CA ILE A 5 4.04 11.17 -8.46
C ILE A 5 5.55 11.09 -8.62
N LYS A 6 6.26 10.79 -7.51
CA LYS A 6 7.71 10.58 -7.49
C LYS A 6 8.03 9.20 -6.93
N LEU A 7 9.22 8.71 -7.23
CA LEU A 7 9.73 7.52 -6.54
C LEU A 7 9.85 7.82 -5.04
N PHE A 8 9.54 6.82 -4.24
CA PHE A 8 9.58 6.94 -2.78
C PHE A 8 11.02 7.10 -2.28
N GLU A 9 11.20 8.01 -1.33
CA GLU A 9 12.42 8.19 -0.55
C GLU A 9 12.07 8.23 0.95
N LYS A 10 13.04 7.86 1.81
CA LYS A 10 12.83 7.92 3.27
C LYS A 10 12.41 9.30 3.75
N SER A 11 13.00 10.35 3.18
CA SER A 11 12.66 11.75 3.48
C SER A 11 11.18 12.08 3.26
N HIS A 12 10.51 11.39 2.34
CA HIS A 12 9.08 11.55 2.11
C HIS A 12 8.26 10.97 3.27
N ALA A 13 8.65 9.77 3.76
CA ALA A 13 8.02 9.17 4.93
C ALA A 13 8.18 10.06 6.17
N ASP A 14 9.37 10.58 6.42
CA ASP A 14 9.65 11.47 7.55
C ASP A 14 8.73 12.71 7.53
N LYS A 15 8.52 13.30 6.36
CA LYS A 15 7.60 14.44 6.20
C LYS A 15 6.13 14.06 6.41
N ILE A 16 5.69 12.92 5.88
CA ILE A 16 4.32 12.44 6.08
C ILE A 16 4.05 12.21 7.56
N VAL A 17 4.98 11.57 8.27
CA VAL A 17 4.90 11.35 9.72
C VAL A 17 4.85 12.69 10.49
N ALA A 18 5.70 13.64 10.12
CA ALA A 18 5.75 14.97 10.77
C ALA A 18 4.46 15.78 10.57
N LEU A 19 3.78 15.64 9.43
CA LEU A 19 2.47 16.28 9.16
C LEU A 19 1.31 15.61 9.91
N GLY A 20 1.55 14.48 10.55
CA GLY A 20 0.57 13.68 11.27
C GLY A 20 -0.04 12.60 10.40
N LEU A 21 -0.09 11.40 10.94
CA LEU A 21 -0.58 10.21 10.26
C LEU A 21 -2.10 10.11 10.30
N ASN A 22 -2.65 9.45 9.29
CA ASN A 22 -4.08 9.14 9.19
C ASN A 22 -4.52 8.06 10.18
N ASP A 23 -3.62 7.18 10.58
CA ASP A 23 -3.90 6.04 11.45
C ASP A 23 -3.30 6.25 12.85
N LYS A 24 -4.14 6.09 13.88
CA LYS A 24 -3.70 6.14 15.30
C LYS A 24 -2.68 5.07 15.67
N LEU A 25 -2.60 3.97 14.92
CA LEU A 25 -1.63 2.92 15.16
C LEU A 25 -0.20 3.43 14.99
N MET A 26 0.00 4.32 14.04
CA MET A 26 1.28 4.92 13.74
C MET A 26 1.72 5.96 14.78
N GLU A 27 0.78 6.46 15.59
CA GLU A 27 1.07 7.33 16.74
C GLU A 27 1.67 6.55 17.91
N ILE A 28 1.46 5.22 17.97
CA ILE A 28 1.90 4.38 19.11
C ILE A 28 3.36 3.94 18.97
N ASP A 29 3.82 3.68 17.74
CA ASP A 29 5.21 3.30 17.48
C ASP A 29 5.70 3.77 16.12
N ALA A 30 6.12 5.03 16.07
CA ALA A 30 6.69 5.62 14.85
C ALA A 30 7.96 4.87 14.38
N SER A 31 8.72 4.24 15.28
CA SER A 31 9.91 3.46 14.93
C SER A 31 9.56 2.17 14.19
N PHE A 32 8.44 1.56 14.52
CA PHE A 32 7.94 0.35 13.84
C PHE A 32 7.62 0.63 12.37
N GLU A 33 6.86 1.69 12.09
CA GLU A 33 6.51 2.04 10.71
C GLU A 33 7.70 2.59 9.92
N GLU A 34 8.55 3.38 10.53
CA GLU A 34 9.75 3.89 9.89
C GLU A 34 10.67 2.76 9.44
N ASN A 35 10.96 1.80 10.32
CA ASN A 35 11.79 0.63 10.01
C ASN A 35 11.13 -0.27 8.97
N ARG A 36 9.83 -0.51 9.09
CA ARG A 36 9.06 -1.32 8.16
C ARG A 36 9.06 -0.73 6.77
N ILE A 37 8.74 0.56 6.65
CA ILE A 37 8.68 1.27 5.35
C ILE A 37 10.06 1.34 4.71
N CYS A 38 11.12 1.64 5.47
CA CYS A 38 12.48 1.66 4.95
C CYS A 38 12.93 0.29 4.44
N ASN A 39 12.55 -0.79 5.12
CA ASN A 39 12.85 -2.15 4.66
C ASN A 39 12.03 -2.51 3.42
N PHE A 40 10.78 -2.06 3.33
CA PHE A 40 9.93 -2.30 2.18
C PHE A 40 10.42 -1.56 0.94
N SER A 41 10.83 -0.31 1.06
CA SER A 41 11.33 0.47 -0.07
C SER A 41 12.62 -0.09 -0.69
N LYS A 42 13.42 -0.83 0.05
CA LYS A 42 14.66 -1.45 -0.44
C LYS A 42 14.43 -2.67 -1.34
N LYS A 43 13.27 -3.30 -1.23
CA LYS A 43 12.97 -4.58 -1.91
C LYS A 43 11.95 -4.49 -3.03
N GLY A 44 11.18 -3.40 -3.11
CA GLY A 44 10.09 -3.27 -4.04
C GLY A 44 9.95 -1.89 -4.65
N GLN A 45 8.92 -1.71 -5.50
CA GLN A 45 8.59 -0.42 -6.08
C GLN A 45 7.66 0.35 -5.15
N ALA A 46 8.04 1.58 -4.86
CA ALA A 46 7.29 2.48 -4.00
C ALA A 46 7.24 3.89 -4.60
N PHE A 47 6.14 4.58 -4.37
CA PHE A 47 5.85 5.90 -4.91
C PHE A 47 5.31 6.82 -3.82
N THR A 48 5.55 8.13 -3.99
CA THR A 48 4.98 9.19 -3.16
C THR A 48 4.17 10.13 -4.03
N TYR A 49 2.98 10.46 -3.58
CA TYR A 49 2.13 11.49 -4.18
C TYR A 49 2.30 12.82 -3.45
N PHE A 50 2.50 13.87 -4.22
CA PHE A 50 2.65 15.25 -3.74
C PHE A 50 1.46 16.11 -4.15
N LEU A 51 1.02 16.97 -3.23
CA LEU A 51 0.05 18.01 -3.51
C LEU A 51 0.65 19.35 -3.07
N ASN A 52 0.73 20.30 -4.00
CA ASN A 52 1.33 21.62 -3.74
C ASN A 52 2.74 21.56 -3.13
N GLY A 53 3.54 20.57 -3.55
CA GLY A 53 4.91 20.39 -3.06
C GLY A 53 5.04 19.61 -1.74
N GLU A 54 3.92 19.26 -1.09
CA GLU A 54 3.92 18.47 0.15
C GLU A 54 3.51 17.02 -0.11
N PRO A 55 4.17 16.04 0.53
CA PRO A 55 3.81 14.65 0.39
C PRO A 55 2.50 14.35 1.13
N VAL A 56 1.57 13.68 0.46
CA VAL A 56 0.26 13.32 1.03
C VAL A 56 0.21 11.87 1.45
N PHE A 57 0.70 11.00 0.59
CA PHE A 57 0.81 9.57 0.88
C PHE A 57 1.98 8.95 0.12
N ALA A 58 2.46 7.86 0.65
CA ALA A 58 3.35 6.95 -0.04
C ALA A 58 2.72 5.55 -0.08
N CYS A 59 2.98 4.81 -1.14
CA CYS A 59 2.51 3.44 -1.30
C CYS A 59 3.48 2.62 -2.11
N GLY A 60 3.43 1.32 -1.95
CA GLY A 60 4.28 0.42 -2.70
C GLY A 60 3.95 -1.04 -2.51
N ILE A 61 4.71 -1.88 -3.20
CA ILE A 61 4.70 -3.32 -3.00
C ILE A 61 6.11 -3.80 -2.68
N VAL A 62 6.19 -4.88 -1.92
CA VAL A 62 7.44 -5.61 -1.66
C VAL A 62 7.27 -7.01 -2.19
N GLN A 63 8.10 -7.40 -3.14
CA GLN A 63 8.12 -8.77 -3.61
C GLN A 63 8.74 -9.67 -2.55
N LEU A 64 7.97 -10.65 -2.08
CA LEU A 64 8.41 -11.64 -1.10
C LEU A 64 9.19 -12.77 -1.77
N TRP A 65 8.62 -13.29 -2.87
CA TRP A 65 9.21 -14.24 -3.81
C TRP A 65 8.51 -14.12 -5.15
N ASP A 66 8.88 -14.93 -6.12
CA ASP A 66 8.35 -14.83 -7.48
C ASP A 66 6.82 -14.93 -7.52
N GLY A 67 6.19 -13.92 -8.09
CA GLY A 67 4.75 -13.81 -8.23
C GLY A 67 3.98 -13.44 -6.96
N VAL A 68 4.63 -13.25 -5.81
CA VAL A 68 3.98 -12.89 -4.54
C VAL A 68 4.59 -11.63 -3.94
N ALA A 69 3.74 -10.68 -3.58
CA ALA A 69 4.17 -9.42 -2.98
C ALA A 69 3.25 -8.98 -1.83
N GLU A 70 3.76 -8.09 -1.01
CA GLU A 70 3.01 -7.40 0.05
C GLU A 70 2.84 -5.92 -0.30
N ALA A 71 1.61 -5.42 -0.19
CA ALA A 71 1.27 -4.01 -0.41
C ALA A 71 1.29 -3.25 0.91
N TRP A 72 1.69 -1.98 0.83
CA TRP A 72 1.67 -1.06 1.95
C TRP A 72 1.27 0.35 1.52
N VAL A 73 0.68 1.10 2.43
CA VAL A 73 0.33 2.51 2.27
C VAL A 73 0.67 3.26 3.55
N LEU A 74 1.32 4.41 3.40
CA LEU A 74 1.55 5.40 4.44
C LEU A 74 0.79 6.66 4.05
N ALA A 75 -0.14 7.10 4.87
CA ALA A 75 -0.98 8.25 4.56
C ALA A 75 -0.95 9.31 5.67
N GLY A 76 -0.71 10.56 5.28
CA GLY A 76 -0.86 11.70 6.15
C GLY A 76 -2.33 12.09 6.37
N LYS A 77 -2.59 12.93 7.39
CA LYS A 77 -3.95 13.44 7.66
C LYS A 77 -4.55 14.20 6.49
N ASN A 78 -3.72 14.86 5.70
CA ASN A 78 -4.11 15.61 4.50
C ASN A 78 -4.64 14.72 3.34
N ILE A 79 -4.58 13.39 3.45
CA ILE A 79 -5.17 12.49 2.44
C ILE A 79 -6.69 12.66 2.33
N PHE A 80 -7.35 13.12 3.41
CA PHE A 80 -8.80 13.33 3.39
C PHE A 80 -9.25 14.40 2.40
N ASP A 81 -8.40 15.40 2.12
CA ASP A 81 -8.68 16.47 1.17
C ASP A 81 -8.76 15.95 -0.27
N ILE A 82 -8.08 14.83 -0.54
CA ILE A 82 -7.99 14.20 -1.87
C ILE A 82 -8.36 12.71 -1.85
N LYS A 83 -9.17 12.26 -0.91
CA LYS A 83 -9.44 10.82 -0.64
C LYS A 83 -9.82 10.00 -1.87
N PHE A 84 -10.65 10.54 -2.77
CA PHE A 84 -11.05 9.82 -3.99
C PHE A 84 -9.93 9.76 -5.02
N LEU A 85 -9.20 10.86 -5.19
CA LEU A 85 -8.04 10.90 -6.06
C LEU A 85 -6.95 9.98 -5.53
N ALA A 86 -6.67 10.02 -4.23
CA ALA A 86 -5.70 9.14 -3.58
C ALA A 86 -6.05 7.67 -3.77
N ALA A 87 -7.31 7.28 -3.51
CA ALA A 87 -7.77 5.92 -3.70
C ALA A 87 -7.56 5.44 -5.15
N LYS A 88 -8.00 6.24 -6.12
CA LYS A 88 -7.82 5.94 -7.54
C LYS A 88 -6.34 5.81 -7.92
N THR A 89 -5.51 6.73 -7.47
CA THR A 89 -4.07 6.73 -7.76
C THR A 89 -3.37 5.53 -7.16
N ILE A 90 -3.64 5.19 -5.89
CA ILE A 90 -3.07 4.02 -5.23
C ILE A 90 -3.46 2.73 -5.98
N LYS A 91 -4.74 2.58 -6.31
CA LYS A 91 -5.23 1.42 -7.08
C LYS A 91 -4.55 1.30 -8.43
N GLN A 92 -4.40 2.41 -9.14
CA GLN A 92 -3.75 2.44 -10.45
C GLN A 92 -2.26 2.06 -10.35
N LEU A 93 -1.53 2.60 -9.37
CA LEU A 93 -0.13 2.27 -9.12
C LEU A 93 0.02 0.79 -8.72
N GLN A 94 -0.87 0.28 -7.88
CA GLN A 94 -0.93 -1.13 -7.50
C GLN A 94 -1.05 -2.03 -8.74
N ASP A 95 -2.04 -1.78 -9.59
CA ASP A 95 -2.30 -2.61 -10.78
C ASP A 95 -1.15 -2.54 -11.80
N GLN A 96 -0.63 -1.35 -12.06
CA GLN A 96 0.50 -1.15 -12.97
C GLN A 96 1.76 -1.88 -12.47
N THR A 97 2.04 -1.77 -11.17
CA THR A 97 3.21 -2.39 -10.55
C THR A 97 3.08 -3.91 -10.53
N CYS A 98 1.91 -4.42 -10.14
CA CYS A 98 1.64 -5.86 -10.17
C CYS A 98 1.75 -6.45 -11.58
N LYS A 99 1.26 -5.73 -12.59
CA LYS A 99 1.40 -6.14 -14.00
C LYS A 99 2.87 -6.16 -14.44
N LYS A 100 3.62 -5.10 -14.13
CA LYS A 100 5.04 -4.98 -14.49
C LYS A 100 5.88 -6.12 -13.92
N TYR A 101 5.64 -6.49 -12.66
CA TYR A 101 6.41 -7.53 -11.95
C TYR A 101 5.74 -8.90 -11.99
N LYS A 102 4.67 -9.08 -12.78
CA LYS A 102 3.94 -10.34 -12.93
C LYS A 102 3.49 -10.93 -11.58
N ILE A 103 3.07 -10.06 -10.66
CA ILE A 103 2.56 -10.47 -9.35
C ILE A 103 1.24 -11.20 -9.54
N LYS A 104 1.16 -12.44 -9.09
CA LYS A 104 -0.05 -13.28 -9.14
C LYS A 104 -0.87 -13.15 -7.87
N ARG A 105 -0.18 -12.95 -6.74
CA ARG A 105 -0.79 -12.74 -5.42
C ARG A 105 -0.21 -11.47 -4.78
N LEU A 106 -1.08 -10.55 -4.44
CA LEU A 106 -0.77 -9.40 -3.60
C LEU A 106 -1.47 -9.57 -2.25
N GLN A 107 -0.74 -9.39 -1.16
CA GLN A 107 -1.31 -9.47 0.18
C GLN A 107 -1.05 -8.19 0.97
N THR A 108 -1.81 -7.99 2.02
CA THR A 108 -1.63 -6.90 2.99
C THR A 108 -2.20 -7.29 4.34
N SER A 109 -1.81 -6.58 5.39
CA SER A 109 -2.36 -6.74 6.73
C SER A 109 -3.02 -5.42 7.14
N VAL A 110 -4.29 -5.49 7.55
CA VAL A 110 -5.07 -4.32 7.96
C VAL A 110 -5.56 -4.53 9.38
N LYS A 111 -5.41 -3.52 10.25
CA LYS A 111 -5.87 -3.56 11.63
C LYS A 111 -7.36 -3.88 11.68
N ALA A 112 -7.75 -4.84 12.53
CA ALA A 112 -9.11 -5.41 12.52
C ALA A 112 -10.20 -4.41 12.94
N ASP A 113 -9.84 -3.39 13.71
CA ASP A 113 -10.73 -2.28 14.13
C ASP A 113 -10.60 -1.02 13.25
N PHE A 114 -9.85 -1.09 12.15
CA PHE A 114 -9.69 0.02 11.20
C PHE A 114 -10.63 -0.13 9.99
N ASP A 115 -11.91 0.11 10.20
CA ASP A 115 -12.96 -0.05 9.18
C ASP A 115 -12.69 0.69 7.87
N ARG A 116 -12.10 1.88 7.93
CA ARG A 116 -11.76 2.65 6.73
C ARG A 116 -10.69 1.95 5.90
N GLY A 117 -9.68 1.41 6.57
CA GLY A 117 -8.61 0.64 5.92
C GLY A 117 -9.14 -0.64 5.29
N ILE A 118 -10.01 -1.35 5.99
CA ILE A 118 -10.65 -2.58 5.48
C ILE A 118 -11.49 -2.27 4.24
N ARG A 119 -12.34 -1.25 4.29
CA ARG A 119 -13.14 -0.83 3.12
C ARG A 119 -12.27 -0.40 1.94
N PHE A 120 -11.18 0.33 2.22
CA PHE A 120 -10.25 0.75 1.19
C PHE A 120 -9.53 -0.46 0.55
N ALA A 121 -9.02 -1.39 1.35
CA ALA A 121 -8.39 -2.60 0.85
C ALA A 121 -9.37 -3.45 0.03
N THR A 122 -10.63 -3.61 0.51
CA THR A 122 -11.68 -4.31 -0.23
C THR A 122 -11.96 -3.63 -1.58
N TRP A 123 -12.03 -2.31 -1.60
CA TRP A 123 -12.20 -1.55 -2.85
C TRP A 123 -11.01 -1.74 -3.80
N CYS A 124 -9.79 -1.89 -3.27
CA CYS A 124 -8.59 -2.21 -4.06
C CYS A 124 -8.57 -3.66 -4.58
N GLY A 125 -9.54 -4.49 -4.23
CA GLY A 125 -9.68 -5.86 -4.69
C GLY A 125 -9.16 -6.92 -3.72
N PHE A 126 -8.84 -6.55 -2.48
CA PHE A 126 -8.44 -7.50 -1.45
C PHE A 126 -9.65 -8.15 -0.77
N GLU A 127 -9.52 -9.40 -0.43
CA GLU A 127 -10.49 -10.17 0.35
C GLU A 127 -9.86 -10.59 1.68
N ILE A 128 -10.68 -10.65 2.75
CA ILE A 128 -10.24 -11.14 4.06
C ILE A 128 -10.01 -12.66 3.96
N GLU A 129 -8.80 -13.09 4.30
CA GLU A 129 -8.41 -14.51 4.29
C GLU A 129 -8.28 -15.11 5.70
N GLY A 130 -8.06 -14.27 6.72
CA GLY A 130 -7.92 -14.74 8.09
C GLY A 130 -7.62 -13.64 9.09
N LEU A 131 -7.68 -13.99 10.36
CA LEU A 131 -7.38 -13.11 11.50
C LEU A 131 -6.01 -13.45 12.08
N LYS A 132 -5.15 -12.45 12.15
CA LYS A 132 -3.86 -12.49 12.84
C LYS A 132 -4.03 -11.94 14.25
N LYS A 133 -4.18 -12.82 15.24
CA LYS A 133 -4.35 -12.41 16.64
C LYS A 133 -3.05 -11.81 17.20
N LYS A 134 -3.17 -10.68 17.91
CA LYS A 134 -2.06 -9.97 18.57
C LYS A 134 -0.88 -9.66 17.65
N TYR A 135 -1.17 -9.38 16.39
CA TYR A 135 -0.16 -9.12 15.38
C TYR A 135 0.45 -7.72 15.48
N GLY A 136 -0.33 -6.73 15.91
CA GLY A 136 0.12 -5.36 16.08
C GLY A 136 1.10 -5.20 17.26
N PRO A 137 1.96 -4.19 17.22
CA PRO A 137 2.91 -3.90 18.30
C PRO A 137 2.21 -3.56 19.63
N ASP A 138 0.97 -3.09 19.57
CA ASP A 138 0.08 -2.81 20.70
C ASP A 138 -0.77 -4.04 21.12
N GLY A 139 -0.54 -5.21 20.52
CA GLY A 139 -1.30 -6.43 20.75
C GLY A 139 -2.66 -6.46 20.05
N THR A 140 -2.93 -5.55 19.12
CA THR A 140 -4.17 -5.57 18.33
C THR A 140 -4.16 -6.65 17.25
N ASP A 141 -5.36 -7.07 16.88
CA ASP A 141 -5.59 -8.04 15.82
C ASP A 141 -5.57 -7.37 14.45
N TYR A 142 -5.14 -8.11 13.45
CA TYR A 142 -5.13 -7.69 12.04
C TYR A 142 -5.81 -8.72 11.17
N TYR A 143 -6.46 -8.26 10.11
CA TYR A 143 -6.86 -9.15 9.02
C TYR A 143 -5.71 -9.33 8.04
N GLN A 144 -5.41 -10.58 7.71
CA GLN A 144 -4.69 -10.90 6.50
C GLN A 144 -5.65 -10.77 5.33
N MET A 145 -5.30 -9.98 4.35
CA MET A 145 -6.10 -9.78 3.14
C MET A 145 -5.26 -10.10 1.90
N GLY A 146 -5.91 -10.69 0.88
CA GLY A 146 -5.25 -11.08 -0.36
C GLY A 146 -6.03 -10.67 -1.60
N CYS A 147 -5.31 -10.39 -2.67
CA CYS A 147 -5.83 -10.10 -4.01
C CYS A 147 -5.12 -11.00 -5.01
N ILE A 148 -5.87 -11.75 -5.82
CA ILE A 148 -5.33 -12.65 -6.83
C ILE A 148 -5.45 -12.01 -8.21
N TYR A 149 -4.32 -11.82 -8.88
CA TYR A 149 -4.26 -11.34 -10.25
C TYR A 149 -4.21 -12.49 -11.24
N LYS A 150 -5.13 -12.46 -12.19
CA LYS A 150 -5.13 -13.39 -13.34
C LYS A 150 -4.64 -12.61 -14.56
N TRP A 151 -3.36 -12.73 -14.87
CA TRP A 151 -2.81 -12.17 -16.10
C TRP A 151 -3.15 -13.13 -17.24
N VAL A 152 -4.18 -12.79 -18.02
CA VAL A 152 -4.47 -13.51 -19.27
C VAL A 152 -3.35 -13.18 -20.24
N GLY A 153 -2.53 -14.16 -20.52
CA GLY A 153 -1.46 -14.00 -21.51
C GLY A 153 -2.05 -13.68 -22.86
N LEU A 154 -1.46 -12.72 -23.56
CA LEU A 154 -1.79 -12.29 -24.94
C LEU A 154 -1.53 -13.39 -26.01
N VAL A 155 -1.48 -14.65 -25.62
CA VAL A 155 -1.10 -15.79 -26.49
C VAL A 155 -2.30 -16.41 -27.21
N MET A 156 -3.54 -16.00 -26.91
CA MET A 156 -4.72 -16.59 -27.54
C MET A 156 -5.29 -15.84 -28.77
N LEU A 157 -4.60 -14.82 -29.28
CA LEU A 157 -5.10 -14.06 -30.44
C LEU A 157 -4.36 -14.33 -31.76
N LEU A 158 -3.47 -15.32 -31.81
CA LEU A 158 -2.77 -15.70 -33.05
C LEU A 158 -3.08 -17.13 -33.53
N GLN A 159 -4.14 -17.74 -33.05
CA GLN A 159 -4.66 -19.01 -33.64
C GLN A 159 -6.12 -18.83 -34.08
N ARG A 160 -6.30 -18.02 -35.10
CA ARG A 160 -7.42 -18.14 -36.05
C ARG A 160 -6.94 -17.73 -37.43
#